data_0fa739c167cf69439ad44c5a26b03b0b
#
_entry.id   0fa739c167cf69439ad44c5a26b03b0b
#
_cell.length_a   1.000
_cell.length_b   1.000
_cell.length_c   1.000
_cell.angle_alpha   90.00
_cell.angle_beta   90.00
_cell.angle_gamma   90.00
#
_symmetry.space_group_name_H-M   'P 1'
#
loop_
_entity.id
_entity.type
_entity.pdbx_description
1 polymer ?
#
loop_
_entity_poly.entity_id
_entity_poly.type
_entity_poly.pdbx_seq_one_letter_code
_entity_poly.pdbx_strand_id
1 'polypeptide(L)'
;MTDLTSSLSKCYASAIHDVLREKGYGNCVLPPEIQALERGQKLFGEIYTVSGHVDKTLSRHESLLLWSQVLSKVPNDKVIVCQPNTHSIALMGELSARALMVKGTKGYLMDGHCRDVEEIIDANFPVFCRLSTPADIVERWKYNSLGQPVTIGS
;
A
#
# COMPACT_ATOMS: atom_id res chain seq x y z
N MET A 1 -24.94 -1.11 14.23
CA MET A 1 -23.54 -1.11 14.65
C MET A 1 -22.86 0.04 13.91
N THR A 2 -22.32 1.01 14.64
CA THR A 2 -21.46 2.04 14.04
C THR A 2 -20.28 1.31 13.41
N ASP A 3 -20.08 1.50 12.12
CA ASP A 3 -18.96 0.91 11.41
C ASP A 3 -17.65 1.37 12.08
N LEU A 4 -16.84 0.42 12.54
CA LEU A 4 -15.55 0.68 13.20
C LEU A 4 -14.67 1.61 12.33
N THR A 5 -14.68 1.39 11.03
CA THR A 5 -13.95 2.21 10.05
C THR A 5 -14.37 3.67 10.10
N SER A 6 -15.68 3.93 10.15
CA SER A 6 -16.22 5.29 10.28
C SER A 6 -15.83 5.94 11.61
N SER A 7 -15.75 5.17 12.67
CA SER A 7 -15.29 5.67 13.99
C SER A 7 -13.81 6.00 13.97
N LEU A 8 -12.96 5.15 13.40
CA LEU A 8 -11.51 5.34 13.29
C LEU A 8 -11.16 6.57 12.45
N SER A 9 -11.95 6.91 11.43
CA SER A 9 -11.73 8.10 10.59
C SER A 9 -11.71 9.41 11.37
N LYS A 10 -12.41 9.45 12.52
CA LYS A 10 -12.54 10.62 13.40
C LYS A 10 -11.42 10.71 14.44
N CYS A 11 -10.66 9.64 14.60
CA CYS A 11 -9.58 9.57 15.57
C CYS A 11 -8.25 10.06 14.96
N TYR A 12 -7.32 10.43 15.81
CA TYR A 12 -5.92 10.64 15.44
C TYR A 12 -5.05 9.47 15.94
N ALA A 13 -3.98 9.20 15.23
CA ALA A 13 -3.18 7.99 15.41
C ALA A 13 -2.63 7.82 16.83
N SER A 14 -2.23 8.91 17.51
CA SER A 14 -1.72 8.85 18.87
C SER A 14 -2.78 8.40 19.89
N ALA A 15 -4.04 8.81 19.73
CA ALA A 15 -5.11 8.34 20.61
C ALA A 15 -5.38 6.83 20.39
N ILE A 16 -5.33 6.36 19.14
CA ILE A 16 -5.45 4.93 18.81
C ILE A 16 -4.27 4.15 19.44
N HIS A 17 -3.06 4.67 19.29
CA HIS A 17 -1.86 4.06 19.88
C HIS A 17 -1.97 3.93 21.40
N ASP A 18 -2.43 4.98 22.11
CA ASP A 18 -2.57 4.96 23.56
C ASP A 18 -3.54 3.86 24.03
N VAL A 19 -4.68 3.74 23.37
CA VAL A 19 -5.65 2.66 23.64
C VAL A 19 -5.07 1.27 23.36
N LEU A 20 -4.34 1.11 22.26
CA LEU A 20 -3.71 -0.17 21.91
C LEU A 20 -2.66 -0.56 22.95
N ARG A 21 -1.82 0.40 23.38
CA ARG A 21 -0.84 0.19 24.44
C ARG A 21 -1.48 -0.24 25.76
N GLU A 22 -2.56 0.41 26.18
CA GLU A 22 -3.30 0.04 27.39
C GLU A 22 -3.89 -1.38 27.30
N LYS A 23 -4.21 -1.83 26.10
CA LYS A 23 -4.69 -3.20 25.82
C LYS A 23 -3.55 -4.22 25.65
N GLY A 24 -2.29 -3.83 25.82
CA GLY A 24 -1.13 -4.70 25.72
C GLY A 24 -0.57 -4.94 24.32
N TYR A 25 -1.02 -4.19 23.32
CA TYR A 25 -0.46 -4.23 21.96
C TYR A 25 0.78 -3.34 21.87
N GLY A 26 1.97 -3.92 22.04
CA GLY A 26 3.23 -3.17 22.09
C GLY A 26 3.83 -2.80 20.73
N ASN A 27 3.49 -3.52 19.66
CA ASN A 27 4.06 -3.32 18.32
C ASN A 27 2.97 -2.91 17.33
N CYS A 28 2.52 -1.67 17.42
CA CYS A 28 1.44 -1.13 16.59
C CYS A 28 1.83 0.15 15.82
N VAL A 29 3.13 0.43 15.72
CA VAL A 29 3.67 1.57 14.97
C VAL A 29 4.47 1.05 13.77
N LEU A 30 4.16 1.59 12.61
CA LEU A 30 4.91 1.30 11.38
C LEU A 30 6.31 1.93 11.44
N PRO A 31 7.27 1.41 10.65
CA PRO A 31 8.58 2.03 10.51
C PRO A 31 8.47 3.51 10.14
N PRO A 32 9.28 4.39 10.75
CA PRO A 32 9.20 5.83 10.53
C PRO A 32 9.51 6.25 9.08
N GLU A 33 10.14 5.38 8.31
CA GLU A 33 10.42 5.61 6.90
C GLU A 33 9.16 5.49 6.01
N ILE A 34 8.12 4.83 6.48
CA ILE A 34 6.85 4.72 5.75
C ILE A 34 6.01 5.96 6.07
N GLN A 35 5.95 6.87 5.12
CA GLN A 35 5.29 8.16 5.25
C GLN A 35 4.18 8.31 4.22
N ALA A 36 3.19 9.15 4.52
CA ALA A 36 2.23 9.60 3.53
C ALA A 36 2.93 10.43 2.44
N LEU A 37 2.51 10.29 1.18
CA LEU A 37 3.02 11.13 0.09
C LEU A 37 2.71 12.60 0.31
N GLU A 38 1.55 12.89 0.86
CA GLU A 38 1.13 14.24 1.21
C GLU A 38 0.91 14.37 2.71
N ARG A 39 1.47 15.42 3.29
CA ARG A 39 1.34 15.66 4.73
C ARG A 39 -0.12 15.86 5.12
N GLY A 40 -0.56 15.09 6.12
CA GLY A 40 -1.93 15.16 6.64
C GLY A 40 -2.88 14.15 6.01
N GLN A 41 -2.48 13.41 5.00
CA GLN A 41 -3.26 12.29 4.49
C GLN A 41 -3.57 11.29 5.61
N LYS A 42 -4.79 10.76 5.58
CA LYS A 42 -5.24 9.68 6.47
C LYS A 42 -5.54 8.44 5.65
N LEU A 43 -5.17 7.29 6.19
CA LEU A 43 -5.48 5.99 5.61
C LEU A 43 -6.07 5.10 6.70
N PHE A 44 -7.29 4.63 6.50
CA PHE A 44 -8.02 3.81 7.47
C PHE A 44 -8.99 2.88 6.74
N GLY A 45 -9.16 1.69 7.27
CA GLY A 45 -10.06 0.69 6.69
C GLY A 45 -9.59 -0.72 6.98
N GLU A 46 -10.39 -1.68 6.54
CA GLU A 46 -9.96 -3.07 6.52
C GLU A 46 -8.85 -3.25 5.50
N ILE A 47 -7.85 -4.04 5.85
CA ILE A 47 -6.69 -4.28 4.99
C ILE A 47 -6.90 -5.48 4.06
N TYR A 48 -6.28 -5.41 2.89
CA TYR A 48 -6.04 -6.54 2.01
C TYR A 48 -4.57 -6.55 1.60
N THR A 49 -3.93 -7.68 1.74
CA THR A 49 -2.47 -7.80 1.65
C THR A 49 -2.02 -8.29 0.28
N VAL A 50 -0.87 -7.81 -0.14
CA VAL A 50 -0.16 -8.22 -1.34
C VAL A 50 1.30 -8.47 -0.97
N SER A 51 1.86 -9.62 -1.33
CA SER A 51 3.30 -9.84 -1.24
C SER A 51 3.88 -10.27 -2.58
N GLY A 52 5.16 -10.00 -2.78
CA GLY A 52 5.87 -10.40 -3.98
C GLY A 52 7.38 -10.33 -3.80
N HIS A 53 8.11 -10.52 -4.86
CA HIS A 53 9.56 -10.48 -4.87
C HIS A 53 10.12 -10.06 -6.24
N VAL A 54 11.40 -9.71 -6.23
CA VAL A 54 12.15 -9.44 -7.47
C VAL A 54 12.34 -10.73 -8.26
N ASP A 55 11.95 -10.70 -9.53
CA ASP A 55 12.21 -11.77 -10.49
C ASP A 55 12.67 -11.16 -11.81
N LYS A 56 13.95 -11.29 -12.11
CA LYS A 56 14.59 -10.75 -13.32
C LYS A 56 14.46 -11.66 -14.54
N THR A 57 13.78 -12.79 -14.42
CA THR A 57 13.53 -13.72 -15.54
C THR A 57 12.25 -13.39 -16.31
N LEU A 58 11.43 -12.50 -15.77
CA LEU A 58 10.18 -12.09 -16.38
C LEU A 58 10.41 -11.28 -17.67
N SER A 59 9.64 -11.58 -18.69
CA SER A 59 9.48 -10.68 -19.83
C SER A 59 8.63 -9.45 -19.46
N ARG A 60 8.71 -8.42 -20.28
CA ARG A 60 7.87 -7.24 -20.16
C ARG A 60 6.38 -7.57 -20.10
N HIS A 61 5.95 -8.43 -21.00
CA HIS A 61 4.53 -8.84 -21.09
C HIS A 61 4.07 -9.56 -19.81
N GLU A 62 4.85 -10.53 -19.33
CA GLU A 62 4.52 -11.30 -18.14
C GLU A 62 4.45 -10.41 -16.89
N SER A 63 5.41 -9.53 -16.68
CA SER A 63 5.41 -8.64 -15.52
C SER A 63 4.21 -7.70 -15.52
N LEU A 64 3.85 -7.12 -16.66
CA LEU A 64 2.66 -6.27 -16.78
C LEU A 64 1.36 -7.05 -16.59
N LEU A 65 1.27 -8.27 -17.14
CA LEU A 65 0.11 -9.13 -16.96
C LEU A 65 -0.09 -9.51 -15.49
N LEU A 66 0.98 -9.92 -14.80
CA LEU A 66 0.93 -10.26 -13.38
C LEU A 66 0.53 -9.05 -12.52
N TRP A 67 1.04 -7.85 -12.82
CA TRP A 67 0.64 -6.65 -12.12
C TRP A 67 -0.83 -6.29 -12.37
N SER A 68 -1.28 -6.39 -13.61
CA SER A 68 -2.69 -6.18 -13.96
C SER A 68 -3.62 -7.17 -13.24
N GLN A 69 -3.16 -8.41 -13.03
CA GLN A 69 -3.89 -9.39 -12.23
C GLN A 69 -4.00 -8.97 -10.76
N VAL A 70 -2.94 -8.40 -10.16
CA VAL A 70 -3.01 -7.84 -8.80
C VAL A 70 -4.08 -6.77 -8.73
N LEU A 71 -4.00 -5.75 -9.60
CA LEU A 71 -4.97 -4.66 -9.65
C LEU A 71 -6.41 -5.16 -9.84
N SER A 72 -6.58 -6.20 -10.64
CA SER A 72 -7.88 -6.82 -10.92
C SER A 72 -8.45 -7.62 -9.74
N LYS A 73 -7.60 -8.33 -9.00
CA LYS A 73 -8.00 -9.26 -7.94
C LYS A 73 -8.19 -8.62 -6.57
N VAL A 74 -7.50 -7.50 -6.28
CA VAL A 74 -7.69 -6.79 -5.01
C VAL A 74 -9.16 -6.35 -4.87
N PRO A 75 -9.78 -6.51 -3.70
CA PRO A 75 -11.18 -6.14 -3.51
C PRO A 75 -11.34 -4.62 -3.44
N ASN A 76 -12.56 -4.14 -3.69
CA ASN A 76 -12.98 -2.77 -3.40
C ASN A 76 -13.07 -2.54 -1.87
N ASP A 77 -13.19 -1.28 -1.48
CA ASP A 77 -13.45 -0.85 -0.09
C ASP A 77 -12.38 -1.29 0.94
N LYS A 78 -11.17 -1.65 0.47
CA LYS A 78 -10.03 -2.04 1.32
C LYS A 78 -8.86 -1.08 1.20
N VAL A 79 -8.04 -1.05 2.24
CA VAL A 79 -6.68 -0.53 2.20
C VAL A 79 -5.77 -1.65 1.72
N ILE A 80 -5.02 -1.41 0.66
CA ILE A 80 -4.06 -2.40 0.17
C ILE A 80 -2.74 -2.24 0.93
N VAL A 81 -2.25 -3.33 1.51
CA VAL A 81 -0.95 -3.35 2.22
C VAL A 81 0.01 -4.27 1.47
N CYS A 82 1.09 -3.70 0.96
CA CYS A 82 2.04 -4.42 0.10
C CYS A 82 3.39 -4.61 0.78
N GLN A 83 3.83 -5.87 0.83
CA GLN A 83 5.19 -6.29 1.15
C GLN A 83 5.92 -6.64 -0.15
N PRO A 84 6.70 -5.71 -0.75
CA PRO A 84 7.35 -5.95 -2.03
C PRO A 84 8.62 -6.81 -1.94
N ASN A 85 9.21 -6.94 -0.76
CA ASN A 85 10.52 -7.56 -0.52
C ASN A 85 11.66 -6.92 -1.36
N THR A 86 11.56 -5.64 -1.57
CA THR A 86 12.58 -4.81 -2.25
C THR A 86 12.34 -3.33 -1.98
N HIS A 87 13.42 -2.56 -1.91
CA HIS A 87 13.40 -1.11 -1.82
C HIS A 87 14.08 -0.45 -3.04
N SER A 88 14.16 -1.15 -4.18
CA SER A 88 14.85 -0.64 -5.37
C SER A 88 13.93 -0.25 -6.52
N ILE A 89 12.63 -0.53 -6.40
CA ILE A 89 11.65 -0.29 -7.45
C ILE A 89 10.35 0.29 -6.88
N ALA A 90 9.61 1.00 -7.73
CA ALA A 90 8.30 1.54 -7.40
C ALA A 90 7.20 0.51 -7.68
N LEU A 91 6.42 0.18 -6.64
CA LEU A 91 5.26 -0.71 -6.70
C LEU A 91 3.94 0.04 -6.88
N MET A 92 3.98 1.36 -6.93
CA MET A 92 2.82 2.22 -7.17
C MET A 92 3.25 3.39 -8.05
N GLY A 93 2.43 3.71 -9.01
CA GLY A 93 2.51 4.89 -9.85
C GLY A 93 1.11 5.34 -10.26
N GLU A 94 1.01 6.44 -11.01
CA GLU A 94 -0.25 7.09 -11.39
C GLU A 94 -1.29 6.10 -11.95
N LEU A 95 -0.93 5.32 -12.97
CA LEU A 95 -1.87 4.41 -13.64
C LEU A 95 -2.45 3.38 -12.67
N SER A 96 -1.63 2.84 -11.78
CA SER A 96 -2.07 1.89 -10.76
C SER A 96 -2.97 2.55 -9.72
N ALA A 97 -2.63 3.75 -9.27
CA ALA A 97 -3.44 4.53 -8.35
C ALA A 97 -4.83 4.81 -8.94
N ARG A 98 -4.89 5.30 -10.18
CA ARG A 98 -6.17 5.54 -10.88
C ARG A 98 -6.99 4.28 -11.07
N ALA A 99 -6.36 3.16 -11.41
CA ALA A 99 -7.05 1.87 -11.54
C ALA A 99 -7.67 1.43 -10.20
N LEU A 100 -6.93 1.57 -9.10
CA LEU A 100 -7.42 1.26 -7.75
C LEU A 100 -8.52 2.22 -7.29
N MET A 101 -8.44 3.50 -7.64
CA MET A 101 -9.51 4.48 -7.37
C MET A 101 -10.81 4.11 -8.09
N VAL A 102 -10.73 3.81 -9.37
CA VAL A 102 -11.91 3.37 -10.17
C VAL A 102 -12.52 2.10 -9.56
N LYS A 103 -11.69 1.22 -9.05
CA LYS A 103 -12.12 0.01 -8.36
C LYS A 103 -12.75 0.28 -6.99
N GLY A 104 -12.54 1.46 -6.41
CA GLY A 104 -13.08 1.85 -5.10
C GLY A 104 -12.23 1.38 -3.91
N THR A 105 -10.93 1.19 -4.09
CA THR A 105 -10.03 0.96 -2.95
C THR A 105 -9.82 2.25 -2.16
N LYS A 106 -9.54 2.14 -0.86
CA LYS A 106 -9.40 3.29 0.05
C LYS A 106 -8.01 3.92 0.01
N GLY A 107 -7.02 3.22 -0.49
CA GLY A 107 -5.65 3.69 -0.59
C GLY A 107 -4.65 2.53 -0.52
N TYR A 108 -3.38 2.88 -0.52
CA TYR A 108 -2.28 1.94 -0.64
C TYR A 108 -1.16 2.23 0.34
N LEU A 109 -0.69 1.21 1.05
CA LEU A 109 0.47 1.27 1.91
C LEU A 109 1.48 0.24 1.45
N MET A 110 2.75 0.60 1.33
CA MET A 110 3.79 -0.34 0.94
C MET A 110 5.08 -0.15 1.73
N ASP A 111 5.72 -1.26 2.03
CA ASP A 111 7.10 -1.28 2.54
C ASP A 111 8.10 -1.18 1.37
N GLY A 112 7.95 -0.14 0.57
CA GLY A 112 8.71 0.06 -0.66
C GLY A 112 8.53 1.47 -1.20
N HIS A 113 8.81 1.65 -2.48
CA HIS A 113 8.83 2.96 -3.15
C HIS A 113 7.64 3.15 -4.09
N CYS A 114 7.30 4.42 -4.34
CA CYS A 114 6.37 4.83 -5.40
C CYS A 114 7.08 5.61 -6.50
N ARG A 115 6.34 5.98 -7.54
CA ARG A 115 6.70 6.94 -8.59
C ARG A 115 5.49 7.80 -8.93
N ASP A 116 5.66 8.78 -9.80
CA ASP A 116 4.57 9.66 -10.26
C ASP A 116 3.86 10.34 -9.07
N VAL A 117 4.67 10.88 -8.13
CA VAL A 117 4.19 11.34 -6.80
C VAL A 117 3.19 12.46 -6.94
N GLU A 118 3.48 13.45 -7.78
CA GLU A 118 2.63 14.63 -7.97
C GLU A 118 1.28 14.23 -8.56
N GLU A 119 1.27 13.33 -9.55
CA GLU A 119 0.06 12.81 -10.19
C GLU A 119 -0.81 11.99 -9.23
N ILE A 120 -0.19 11.26 -8.29
CA ILE A 120 -0.92 10.53 -7.25
C ILE A 120 -1.55 11.49 -6.24
N ILE A 121 -0.83 12.54 -5.85
CA ILE A 121 -1.32 13.58 -4.94
C ILE A 121 -2.48 14.32 -5.60
N ASP A 122 -2.33 14.77 -6.83
CA ASP A 122 -3.37 15.47 -7.60
C ASP A 122 -4.64 14.62 -7.79
N ALA A 123 -4.47 13.31 -7.90
CA ALA A 123 -5.59 12.37 -7.92
C ALA A 123 -6.26 12.19 -6.55
N ASN A 124 -5.69 12.73 -5.47
CA ASN A 124 -6.16 12.58 -4.10
C ASN A 124 -6.29 11.09 -3.66
N PHE A 125 -5.36 10.24 -4.11
CA PHE A 125 -5.32 8.83 -3.71
C PHE A 125 -4.33 8.62 -2.58
N PRO A 126 -4.76 8.18 -1.39
CA PRO A 126 -3.87 8.03 -0.25
C PRO A 126 -2.83 6.94 -0.48
N VAL A 127 -1.56 7.31 -0.49
CA VAL A 127 -0.43 6.38 -0.59
C VAL A 127 0.56 6.64 0.53
N PHE A 128 0.97 5.55 1.18
CA PHE A 128 2.02 5.54 2.20
C PHE A 128 3.16 4.65 1.72
N CYS A 129 4.36 5.18 1.67
CA CYS A 129 5.54 4.48 1.17
C CYS A 129 6.82 4.99 1.82
N ARG A 130 7.96 4.36 1.54
CA ARG A 130 9.27 4.81 2.04
C ARG A 130 9.77 6.05 1.33
N LEU A 131 9.96 5.94 0.02
CA LEU A 131 10.52 7.01 -0.84
C LEU A 131 9.90 6.90 -2.24
N SER A 132 10.42 7.71 -3.17
CA SER A 132 10.09 7.62 -4.59
C SER A 132 11.31 7.24 -5.43
N THR A 133 11.07 6.53 -6.55
CA THR A 133 12.07 6.16 -7.54
C THR A 133 11.41 6.05 -8.91
N PRO A 134 12.06 6.43 -10.02
CA PRO A 134 11.50 6.24 -11.36
C PRO A 134 11.52 4.79 -11.84
N ALA A 135 12.26 3.91 -11.17
CA ALA A 135 12.38 2.50 -11.55
C ALA A 135 11.09 1.73 -11.28
N ASP A 136 10.45 1.21 -12.31
CA ASP A 136 9.18 0.47 -12.22
C ASP A 136 9.36 -1.05 -12.00
N ILE A 137 8.23 -1.76 -12.00
CA ILE A 137 8.15 -3.22 -11.81
C ILE A 137 8.47 -4.03 -13.06
N VAL A 138 8.51 -3.40 -14.24
CA VAL A 138 8.60 -4.11 -15.52
C VAL A 138 9.89 -4.93 -15.60
N GLU A 139 9.76 -6.22 -15.92
CA GLU A 139 10.87 -7.19 -16.00
C GLU A 139 11.61 -7.40 -14.68
N ARG A 140 10.98 -7.06 -13.53
CA ARG A 140 11.69 -7.02 -12.24
C ARG A 140 10.95 -7.63 -11.09
N TRP A 141 9.61 -7.66 -11.09
CA TRP A 141 8.84 -8.04 -9.93
C TRP A 141 7.58 -8.81 -10.27
N LYS A 142 7.24 -9.77 -9.40
CA LYS A 142 5.97 -10.49 -9.43
C LYS A 142 5.38 -10.67 -8.04
N TYR A 143 4.05 -10.80 -7.95
CA TYR A 143 3.38 -11.14 -6.70
C TYR A 143 3.53 -12.62 -6.38
N ASN A 144 3.59 -12.94 -5.09
CA ASN A 144 3.58 -14.30 -4.54
C ASN A 144 2.20 -14.69 -4.03
N SER A 145 1.60 -13.78 -3.26
CA SER A 145 0.33 -14.05 -2.59
C SER A 145 -0.54 -12.80 -2.48
N LEU A 146 -1.83 -13.05 -2.41
CA LEU A 146 -2.88 -12.06 -2.19
C LEU A 146 -3.72 -12.51 -0.99
N GLY A 147 -4.03 -11.58 -0.07
CA GLY A 147 -4.85 -11.85 1.12
C GLY A 147 -4.17 -12.73 2.18
N GLN A 148 -2.85 -12.98 2.09
CA GLN A 148 -2.09 -13.75 3.08
C GLN A 148 -1.34 -12.81 4.03
N PRO A 149 -0.97 -13.26 5.25
CA PRO A 149 -0.18 -12.45 6.17
C PRO A 149 1.09 -11.89 5.53
N VAL A 150 1.41 -10.63 5.85
CA VAL A 150 2.62 -9.93 5.38
C VAL A 150 3.35 -9.32 6.58
N THR A 151 4.64 -9.05 6.40
CA THR A 151 5.46 -8.32 7.35
C THR A 151 5.82 -6.96 6.76
N ILE A 152 5.65 -5.91 7.52
CA ILE A 152 6.00 -4.54 7.15
C ILE A 152 7.11 -4.07 8.11
N GLY A 153 8.18 -3.54 7.56
CA GLY A 153 9.33 -3.08 8.34
C GLY A 153 10.38 -4.15 8.59
N SER A 154 10.58 -5.06 7.65
CA SER A 154 11.67 -6.06 7.66
C SER A 154 12.94 -5.50 7.01
#